data_994dc190d9ee94ae8ec0670d159309a9
#
_entry.id   994dc190d9ee94ae8ec0670d159309a9
#
_cell.length_a   1.000
_cell.length_b   1.000
_cell.length_c   1.000
_cell.angle_alpha   90.00
_cell.angle_beta   90.00
_cell.angle_gamma   90.00
#
_symmetry.space_group_name_H-M   'P 1'
#
loop_
_entity.id
_entity.type
_entity.pdbx_description
1 polymer ?
#
loop_
_entity_poly.entity_id
_entity_poly.type
_entity_poly.pdbx_seq_one_letter_code
_entity_poly.pdbx_strand_id
1 'polypeptide(L)'
;MRHSISPARLGIAGAAAALLLLPFAPQAFAAPSVTQDSLTPTTMTAGVAAPAKLTVHSSSCFTAKTLGVGVRDAAGKNLDFPGNASNVRICPGGVKFTSSPRTLPAGSYTIFGFWQESGGAWHNLPSHKLTVAAASTATSSSGGSPVSGQSVVWSDDFSGSIAWGSKWVGDKSSSYRYGDHNPDDNKLDWLDQSKVTTSGGIATFTAQPSSHTLENGKQAWTTGLLTTEGSSGGFQVKTGDYAETRVKMPSGSGAWPALWTWKDGNGEIDSFEYHPDNPNLLELTNHVTSGSNYYTDSAAVAPGQWVTIGTHYGASSVDWYVNGKKVYSDGHGVGSNFSAYLILNLSISAGQYHPAPTGSTPLTMQADYVKVYR
;
A
#
# COMPACT_ATOMS: atom_id res chain seq x y z
N MET A 1 112.64 -43.71 -32.85
CA MET A 1 112.59 -44.00 -31.38
C MET A 1 111.26 -43.47 -30.85
N ARG A 2 110.57 -44.33 -30.17
CA ARG A 2 109.33 -44.12 -29.38
C ARG A 2 108.00 -44.06 -30.16
N HIS A 3 107.31 -45.14 -30.00
CA HIS A 3 105.93 -45.39 -30.29
C HIS A 3 104.95 -44.52 -29.41
N SER A 4 103.88 -44.10 -30.02
CA SER A 4 102.74 -43.72 -29.25
C SER A 4 101.46 -44.26 -29.90
N ILE A 5 100.78 -45.07 -29.17
CA ILE A 5 99.52 -45.76 -29.50
C ILE A 5 98.40 -44.86 -29.20
N SER A 6 97.49 -44.70 -30.16
CA SER A 6 96.23 -43.93 -29.96
C SER A 6 95.04 -44.91 -29.73
N PRO A 7 94.22 -44.73 -28.72
CA PRO A 7 93.01 -45.59 -28.53
C PRO A 7 91.83 -45.07 -29.28
N ALA A 8 91.04 -46.00 -29.82
CA ALA A 8 89.79 -45.80 -30.49
C ALA A 8 88.73 -45.29 -29.52
N ARG A 9 87.95 -44.27 -29.94
CA ARG A 9 86.77 -43.82 -29.24
C ARG A 9 85.48 -44.44 -29.88
N LEU A 10 84.74 -45.19 -29.09
CA LEU A 10 83.38 -45.70 -29.37
C LEU A 10 82.39 -44.53 -29.29
N GLY A 11 81.71 -44.25 -30.39
CA GLY A 11 80.64 -43.25 -30.42
C GLY A 11 79.33 -43.85 -29.92
N ILE A 12 78.84 -43.29 -28.86
CA ILE A 12 77.46 -43.57 -28.38
C ILE A 12 76.58 -42.52 -29.06
N ALA A 13 75.60 -42.96 -29.94
CA ALA A 13 74.61 -42.14 -30.49
C ALA A 13 73.47 -41.91 -29.40
N GLY A 14 73.47 -40.73 -28.83
CA GLY A 14 72.40 -40.31 -27.94
C GLY A 14 71.17 -39.79 -28.76
N ALA A 15 70.06 -40.51 -28.73
CA ALA A 15 68.80 -40.03 -29.25
C ALA A 15 68.24 -38.94 -28.32
N ALA A 16 68.28 -37.70 -28.76
CA ALA A 16 67.55 -36.60 -28.06
C ALA A 16 66.08 -36.67 -28.35
N ALA A 17 65.27 -37.11 -27.38
CA ALA A 17 63.83 -36.99 -27.45
C ALA A 17 63.42 -35.53 -27.26
N ALA A 18 63.00 -34.84 -28.31
CA ALA A 18 62.38 -33.51 -28.23
C ALA A 18 61.02 -33.63 -27.62
N LEU A 19 60.85 -33.21 -26.37
CA LEU A 19 59.54 -33.05 -25.72
C LEU A 19 58.85 -31.85 -26.36
N LEU A 20 57.89 -32.07 -27.28
CA LEU A 20 56.99 -31.06 -27.79
C LEU A 20 56.06 -30.61 -26.63
N LEU A 21 56.37 -29.50 -25.97
CA LEU A 21 55.43 -28.76 -25.13
C LEU A 21 54.38 -28.14 -26.04
N LEU A 22 53.23 -28.82 -26.21
CA LEU A 22 52.02 -28.22 -26.79
C LEU A 22 51.58 -27.07 -25.86
N PRO A 23 51.36 -25.85 -26.38
CA PRO A 23 50.78 -24.80 -25.57
C PRO A 23 49.37 -25.22 -25.19
N PHE A 24 49.10 -25.37 -23.89
CA PHE A 24 47.74 -25.43 -23.38
C PHE A 24 47.09 -24.10 -23.74
N ALA A 25 46.25 -24.09 -24.81
CA ALA A 25 45.35 -22.97 -25.04
C ALA A 25 44.43 -22.86 -23.83
N PRO A 26 44.28 -21.67 -23.21
CA PRO A 26 43.33 -21.50 -22.13
C PRO A 26 41.96 -21.86 -22.69
N GLN A 27 41.35 -22.89 -22.12
CA GLN A 27 39.93 -23.17 -22.41
C GLN A 27 39.12 -21.96 -21.98
N ALA A 28 38.58 -21.22 -22.94
CA ALA A 28 37.59 -20.21 -22.68
C ALA A 28 36.37 -20.92 -22.09
N PHE A 29 36.24 -20.87 -20.76
CA PHE A 29 35.00 -21.30 -20.12
C PHE A 29 33.89 -20.41 -20.69
N ALA A 30 32.88 -21.03 -21.30
CA ALA A 30 31.70 -20.30 -21.75
C ALA A 30 31.16 -19.52 -20.55
N ALA A 31 30.85 -18.25 -20.76
CA ALA A 31 30.22 -17.43 -19.72
C ALA A 31 28.97 -18.13 -19.21
N PRO A 32 28.70 -18.17 -17.89
CA PRO A 32 27.53 -18.85 -17.34
C PRO A 32 26.28 -18.24 -17.93
N SER A 33 25.37 -19.08 -18.46
CA SER A 33 24.06 -18.64 -18.93
C SER A 33 23.16 -18.41 -17.72
N VAL A 34 22.50 -17.25 -17.66
CA VAL A 34 21.51 -16.91 -16.63
C VAL A 34 20.11 -16.96 -17.25
N THR A 35 19.21 -17.68 -16.61
CA THR A 35 17.81 -17.81 -16.99
C THR A 35 16.94 -17.07 -16.00
N GLN A 36 15.95 -16.32 -16.50
CA GLN A 36 14.91 -15.67 -15.71
C GLN A 36 13.74 -16.63 -15.53
N ASP A 37 13.51 -17.09 -14.31
CA ASP A 37 12.41 -18.00 -13.96
C ASP A 37 11.09 -17.25 -13.76
N SER A 38 11.17 -16.08 -13.12
CA SER A 38 10.01 -15.21 -12.91
C SER A 38 10.42 -13.75 -12.76
N LEU A 39 9.52 -12.87 -13.20
CA LEU A 39 9.63 -11.42 -12.99
C LEU A 39 8.24 -10.83 -12.79
N THR A 40 8.05 -10.11 -11.67
CA THR A 40 6.83 -9.39 -11.32
C THR A 40 7.17 -7.98 -10.82
N PRO A 41 6.23 -7.01 -10.87
CA PRO A 41 4.84 -7.13 -11.36
C PRO A 41 4.73 -7.04 -12.88
N THR A 42 3.64 -7.54 -13.44
CA THR A 42 3.22 -7.30 -14.84
C THR A 42 2.18 -6.18 -14.93
N THR A 43 1.57 -5.83 -13.80
CA THR A 43 0.62 -4.72 -13.66
C THR A 43 0.94 -3.93 -12.39
N MET A 44 0.76 -2.62 -12.46
CA MET A 44 0.84 -1.68 -11.31
C MET A 44 -0.28 -0.65 -11.43
N THR A 45 -0.53 0.08 -10.36
CA THR A 45 -1.39 1.28 -10.37
C THR A 45 -0.52 2.53 -10.27
N ALA A 46 -0.79 3.54 -11.07
CA ALA A 46 -0.06 4.80 -11.05
C ALA A 46 -0.09 5.44 -9.65
N GLY A 47 1.05 5.96 -9.21
CA GLY A 47 1.17 6.55 -7.87
C GLY A 47 1.26 5.55 -6.71
N VAL A 48 1.00 4.25 -6.92
CA VAL A 48 1.16 3.21 -5.90
C VAL A 48 2.57 2.63 -5.97
N ALA A 49 3.29 2.70 -4.86
CA ALA A 49 4.63 2.12 -4.77
C ALA A 49 4.55 0.59 -4.63
N ALA A 50 5.24 -0.14 -5.50
CA ALA A 50 5.35 -1.60 -5.43
C ALA A 50 6.79 -2.05 -5.67
N PRO A 51 7.26 -3.14 -5.03
CA PRO A 51 8.55 -3.73 -5.32
C PRO A 51 8.47 -4.65 -6.55
N ALA A 52 9.59 -4.79 -7.27
CA ALA A 52 9.75 -5.85 -8.24
C ALA A 52 10.35 -7.10 -7.57
N LYS A 53 9.92 -8.28 -8.02
CA LYS A 53 10.47 -9.58 -7.59
C LYS A 53 10.99 -10.32 -8.81
N LEU A 54 12.24 -10.77 -8.74
CA LEU A 54 12.95 -11.48 -9.80
C LEU A 54 13.48 -12.79 -9.24
N THR A 55 13.26 -13.90 -9.94
CA THR A 55 13.90 -15.18 -9.67
C THR A 55 14.75 -15.57 -10.88
N VAL A 56 16.00 -15.90 -10.65
CA VAL A 56 16.93 -16.33 -11.69
C VAL A 56 17.73 -17.56 -11.25
N HIS A 57 18.16 -18.39 -12.21
CA HIS A 57 19.16 -19.41 -11.98
C HIS A 57 20.24 -19.35 -13.06
N SER A 58 21.34 -20.07 -12.88
CA SER A 58 22.40 -20.16 -13.89
C SER A 58 22.82 -21.61 -14.13
N SER A 59 23.44 -21.84 -15.27
CA SER A 59 23.96 -23.19 -15.66
C SER A 59 25.10 -23.66 -14.72
N SER A 60 25.83 -22.73 -14.10
CA SER A 60 26.90 -22.99 -13.12
C SER A 60 26.99 -21.86 -12.11
N CYS A 61 27.51 -22.15 -10.90
CA CYS A 61 27.63 -21.11 -9.88
C CYS A 61 28.67 -20.04 -10.25
N PHE A 62 28.26 -18.78 -10.14
CA PHE A 62 29.17 -17.62 -10.24
C PHE A 62 28.67 -16.47 -9.35
N THR A 63 29.48 -15.42 -9.19
CA THR A 63 29.07 -14.21 -8.46
C THR A 63 28.85 -13.07 -9.45
N ALA A 64 27.63 -12.59 -9.54
CA ALA A 64 27.28 -11.37 -10.26
C ALA A 64 27.65 -10.16 -9.39
N LYS A 65 28.27 -9.13 -10.00
CA LYS A 65 28.58 -7.87 -9.32
C LYS A 65 27.30 -7.14 -8.91
N THR A 66 26.28 -7.21 -9.77
CA THR A 66 24.98 -6.55 -9.56
C THR A 66 23.87 -7.44 -10.09
N LEU A 67 22.72 -7.49 -9.40
CA LEU A 67 21.46 -8.08 -9.86
C LEU A 67 20.34 -7.07 -9.60
N GLY A 68 19.49 -6.81 -10.58
CA GLY A 68 18.43 -5.82 -10.44
C GLY A 68 17.31 -5.97 -11.45
N VAL A 69 16.36 -5.03 -11.42
CA VAL A 69 15.21 -4.96 -12.33
C VAL A 69 15.17 -3.61 -13.00
N GLY A 70 15.25 -3.64 -14.33
CA GLY A 70 15.20 -2.48 -15.22
C GLY A 70 13.78 -2.21 -15.71
N VAL A 71 13.45 -0.94 -15.89
CA VAL A 71 12.21 -0.48 -16.52
C VAL A 71 12.53 0.58 -17.56
N ARG A 72 11.87 0.51 -18.70
CA ARG A 72 11.96 1.52 -19.77
C ARG A 72 10.56 1.99 -20.15
N ASP A 73 10.39 3.29 -20.32
CA ASP A 73 9.19 3.86 -20.92
C ASP A 73 9.22 3.71 -22.46
N ALA A 74 8.19 4.21 -23.13
CA ALA A 74 8.08 4.16 -24.58
C ALA A 74 9.19 4.95 -25.32
N ALA A 75 9.83 5.91 -24.64
CA ALA A 75 10.96 6.68 -25.16
C ALA A 75 12.31 6.03 -24.82
N GLY A 76 12.33 4.87 -24.15
CA GLY A 76 13.55 4.18 -23.72
C GLY A 76 14.22 4.78 -22.47
N LYS A 77 13.57 5.70 -21.76
CA LYS A 77 14.10 6.30 -20.54
C LYS A 77 14.23 5.27 -19.42
N ASN A 78 15.36 5.30 -18.72
CA ASN A 78 15.61 4.44 -17.57
C ASN A 78 14.76 4.86 -16.36
N LEU A 79 13.96 3.90 -15.89
CA LEU A 79 13.10 4.03 -14.72
C LEU A 79 13.25 2.79 -13.81
N ASP A 80 14.51 2.38 -13.58
CA ASP A 80 14.83 1.12 -12.90
C ASP A 80 14.32 1.10 -11.47
N PHE A 81 13.94 -0.09 -10.98
CA PHE A 81 13.59 -0.28 -9.57
C PHE A 81 14.82 -0.06 -8.69
N PRO A 82 14.71 0.69 -7.58
CA PRO A 82 15.84 0.95 -6.70
C PRO A 82 16.20 -0.29 -5.86
N GLY A 83 17.39 -0.28 -5.26
CA GLY A 83 17.83 -1.31 -4.33
C GLY A 83 18.39 -2.56 -5.00
N ASN A 84 19.25 -2.38 -6.03
CA ASN A 84 19.99 -3.49 -6.65
C ASN A 84 20.80 -4.28 -5.62
N ALA A 85 20.81 -5.61 -5.76
CA ALA A 85 21.68 -6.46 -4.95
C ALA A 85 23.11 -6.49 -5.51
N SER A 86 24.10 -6.49 -4.64
CA SER A 86 25.54 -6.55 -5.00
C SER A 86 26.17 -7.86 -4.59
N ASN A 87 27.16 -8.35 -5.37
CA ASN A 87 27.93 -9.57 -5.10
C ASN A 87 27.03 -10.80 -4.91
N VAL A 88 26.04 -10.97 -5.78
CA VAL A 88 25.03 -12.03 -5.69
C VAL A 88 25.57 -13.34 -6.26
N ARG A 89 25.57 -14.41 -5.47
CA ARG A 89 25.90 -15.74 -5.95
C ARG A 89 24.72 -16.36 -6.67
N ILE A 90 24.81 -16.55 -7.97
CA ILE A 90 23.78 -17.19 -8.80
C ILE A 90 24.23 -18.61 -9.13
N CYS A 91 23.40 -19.61 -8.81
CA CYS A 91 23.68 -21.03 -8.99
C CYS A 91 22.51 -21.74 -9.69
N PRO A 92 22.64 -23.02 -10.06
CA PRO A 92 21.53 -23.81 -10.62
C PRO A 92 20.31 -23.92 -9.70
N GLY A 93 20.47 -23.81 -8.39
CA GLY A 93 19.37 -23.80 -7.41
C GLY A 93 18.59 -22.47 -7.37
N GLY A 94 19.02 -21.49 -8.14
CA GLY A 94 18.33 -20.20 -8.26
C GLY A 94 18.60 -19.24 -7.09
N VAL A 95 18.23 -17.97 -7.32
CA VAL A 95 18.23 -16.89 -6.34
C VAL A 95 17.00 -16.01 -6.53
N LYS A 96 16.41 -15.55 -5.41
CA LYS A 96 15.29 -14.61 -5.40
C LYS A 96 15.80 -13.23 -5.01
N PHE A 97 15.39 -12.23 -5.78
CA PHE A 97 15.69 -10.82 -5.54
C PHE A 97 14.38 -10.04 -5.40
N THR A 98 14.32 -9.11 -4.45
CA THR A 98 13.23 -8.15 -4.30
C THR A 98 13.81 -6.74 -4.23
N SER A 99 13.37 -5.86 -5.12
CA SER A 99 13.80 -4.46 -5.15
C SER A 99 13.17 -3.64 -4.02
N SER A 100 13.67 -2.43 -3.81
CA SER A 100 12.88 -1.41 -3.10
C SER A 100 11.65 -1.00 -3.92
N PRO A 101 10.55 -0.55 -3.27
CA PRO A 101 9.36 -0.11 -3.99
C PRO A 101 9.64 1.11 -4.89
N ARG A 102 8.90 1.19 -6.00
CA ARG A 102 8.90 2.31 -6.93
C ARG A 102 7.48 2.65 -7.36
N THR A 103 7.19 3.94 -7.53
CA THR A 103 6.00 4.46 -8.21
C THR A 103 6.32 4.74 -9.67
N LEU A 104 5.37 4.48 -10.56
CA LEU A 104 5.44 4.84 -11.98
C LEU A 104 4.16 5.59 -12.39
N PRO A 105 4.24 6.57 -13.31
CA PRO A 105 3.06 7.15 -13.95
C PRO A 105 2.26 6.10 -14.74
N ALA A 106 0.98 6.38 -15.01
CA ALA A 106 0.16 5.54 -15.88
C ALA A 106 0.80 5.41 -17.28
N GLY A 107 0.81 4.19 -17.83
CA GLY A 107 1.42 3.93 -19.12
C GLY A 107 1.82 2.48 -19.34
N SER A 108 2.39 2.23 -20.49
CA SER A 108 3.00 0.95 -20.84
C SER A 108 4.52 1.05 -20.76
N TYR A 109 5.13 0.09 -20.11
CA TYR A 109 6.57 0.01 -19.87
C TYR A 109 7.09 -1.35 -20.31
N THR A 110 8.40 -1.42 -20.52
CA THR A 110 9.13 -2.68 -20.66
C THR A 110 9.88 -2.93 -19.36
N ILE A 111 9.66 -4.09 -18.71
CA ILE A 111 10.35 -4.52 -17.51
C ILE A 111 11.22 -5.74 -17.81
N PHE A 112 12.44 -5.81 -17.24
CA PHE A 112 13.37 -6.92 -17.44
C PHE A 112 14.30 -7.06 -16.23
N GLY A 113 14.72 -8.29 -15.94
CA GLY A 113 15.83 -8.51 -15.04
C GLY A 113 17.16 -8.12 -15.72
N PHE A 114 18.14 -7.72 -14.94
CA PHE A 114 19.51 -7.52 -15.45
C PHE A 114 20.54 -7.95 -14.42
N TRP A 115 21.72 -8.28 -14.89
CA TRP A 115 22.88 -8.55 -14.04
C TRP A 115 24.16 -8.02 -14.66
N GLN A 116 25.18 -7.82 -13.81
CA GLN A 116 26.48 -7.34 -14.23
C GLN A 116 27.55 -8.35 -13.83
N GLU A 117 28.44 -8.68 -14.77
CA GLU A 117 29.61 -9.50 -14.48
C GLU A 117 30.62 -8.78 -13.56
N SER A 118 31.49 -9.56 -12.90
CA SER A 118 32.62 -9.00 -12.14
C SER A 118 33.53 -8.15 -13.01
N GLY A 119 33.67 -8.48 -14.29
CA GLY A 119 34.43 -7.72 -15.30
C GLY A 119 33.71 -6.46 -15.83
N GLY A 120 32.48 -6.18 -15.38
CA GLY A 120 31.73 -4.95 -15.68
C GLY A 120 30.74 -5.04 -16.85
N ALA A 121 30.70 -6.16 -17.62
CA ALA A 121 29.71 -6.33 -18.70
C ALA A 121 28.29 -6.46 -18.14
N TRP A 122 27.33 -5.80 -18.79
CA TRP A 122 25.89 -5.84 -18.44
C TRP A 122 25.13 -6.82 -19.33
N HIS A 123 24.20 -7.54 -18.72
CA HIS A 123 23.34 -8.51 -19.40
C HIS A 123 21.89 -8.26 -19.03
N ASN A 124 21.05 -8.08 -20.03
CA ASN A 124 19.61 -8.01 -19.85
C ASN A 124 18.99 -9.39 -20.03
N LEU A 125 18.03 -9.71 -19.17
CA LEU A 125 17.22 -10.92 -19.24
C LEU A 125 15.95 -10.67 -20.08
N PRO A 126 15.17 -11.70 -20.41
CA PRO A 126 13.94 -11.53 -21.20
C PRO A 126 13.01 -10.47 -20.63
N SER A 127 12.57 -9.56 -21.49
CA SER A 127 11.68 -8.48 -21.11
C SER A 127 10.20 -8.87 -21.19
N HIS A 128 9.39 -8.22 -20.36
CA HIS A 128 7.93 -8.33 -20.36
C HIS A 128 7.30 -6.94 -20.45
N LYS A 129 6.04 -6.90 -20.87
CA LYS A 129 5.22 -5.70 -20.74
C LYS A 129 4.81 -5.50 -19.28
N LEU A 130 5.05 -4.31 -18.75
CA LEU A 130 4.48 -3.82 -17.49
C LEU A 130 3.41 -2.78 -17.83
N THR A 131 2.16 -3.04 -17.47
CA THR A 131 1.07 -2.08 -17.62
C THR A 131 0.87 -1.37 -16.29
N VAL A 132 1.08 -0.06 -16.27
CA VAL A 132 0.72 0.79 -15.13
C VAL A 132 -0.64 1.39 -15.48
N ALA A 133 -1.69 0.83 -14.90
CA ALA A 133 -3.02 1.42 -15.01
C ALA A 133 -2.95 2.84 -14.44
N ALA A 134 -3.65 3.80 -15.04
CA ALA A 134 -3.90 5.05 -14.36
C ALA A 134 -4.34 4.66 -12.94
N ALA A 135 -3.78 5.31 -11.89
CA ALA A 135 -4.51 5.31 -10.64
C ALA A 135 -5.93 5.54 -11.11
N SER A 136 -6.84 4.64 -10.83
CA SER A 136 -8.22 5.03 -11.00
C SER A 136 -8.32 6.34 -10.22
N THR A 137 -8.10 7.47 -10.88
CA THR A 137 -9.11 8.47 -10.79
C THR A 137 -10.31 7.60 -11.16
N ALA A 138 -10.96 6.98 -10.17
CA ALA A 138 -12.36 6.80 -10.34
C ALA A 138 -12.69 8.19 -10.84
N THR A 139 -12.77 8.36 -12.16
CA THR A 139 -13.71 9.29 -12.70
C THR A 139 -14.78 9.08 -11.70
N SER A 140 -15.01 10.08 -10.82
CA SER A 140 -16.28 10.14 -10.16
C SER A 140 -17.16 9.70 -11.27
N SER A 141 -17.43 8.35 -11.35
CA SER A 141 -18.53 7.99 -12.18
C SER A 141 -19.51 8.96 -11.60
N SER A 142 -19.98 9.87 -12.42
CA SER A 142 -21.17 10.62 -12.16
C SER A 142 -22.32 9.61 -12.09
N GLY A 143 -22.04 8.48 -11.46
CA GLY A 143 -22.94 7.57 -10.86
C GLY A 143 -23.52 8.36 -9.72
N GLY A 144 -24.71 8.89 -9.92
CA GLY A 144 -25.49 9.47 -8.86
C GLY A 144 -25.59 8.46 -7.72
N SER A 145 -26.08 8.91 -6.59
CA SER A 145 -26.44 8.04 -5.47
C SER A 145 -26.99 6.70 -5.99
N PRO A 146 -26.59 5.55 -5.44
CA PRO A 146 -27.25 4.28 -5.75
C PRO A 146 -28.74 4.30 -5.33
N VAL A 147 -29.14 5.30 -4.57
CA VAL A 147 -30.54 5.62 -4.27
C VAL A 147 -31.07 6.55 -5.36
N SER A 148 -32.09 6.11 -6.09
CA SER A 148 -32.64 6.84 -7.24
C SER A 148 -33.23 8.20 -6.87
N GLY A 149 -33.05 9.18 -7.74
CA GLY A 149 -33.67 10.52 -7.61
C GLY A 149 -32.91 11.49 -6.70
N GLN A 150 -31.75 11.11 -6.17
CA GLN A 150 -30.97 11.97 -5.30
C GLN A 150 -29.91 12.76 -6.08
N SER A 151 -29.58 13.95 -5.58
CA SER A 151 -28.48 14.80 -6.06
C SER A 151 -27.52 15.16 -4.92
N VAL A 152 -26.28 15.52 -5.26
CA VAL A 152 -25.28 15.96 -4.25
C VAL A 152 -25.76 17.24 -3.57
N VAL A 153 -25.91 17.21 -2.26
CA VAL A 153 -26.28 18.36 -1.43
C VAL A 153 -25.10 18.89 -0.59
N TRP A 154 -24.10 18.06 -0.38
CA TRP A 154 -22.87 18.43 0.30
C TRP A 154 -21.72 17.54 -0.14
N SER A 155 -20.51 18.12 -0.27
CA SER A 155 -19.33 17.34 -0.62
C SER A 155 -18.04 18.05 -0.23
N ASP A 156 -17.00 17.27 -0.08
CA ASP A 156 -15.60 17.71 -0.11
C ASP A 156 -14.79 16.70 -0.93
N ASP A 157 -14.10 17.16 -1.95
CA ASP A 157 -13.23 16.36 -2.85
C ASP A 157 -11.76 16.54 -2.53
N PHE A 158 -11.45 17.24 -1.45
CA PHE A 158 -10.10 17.50 -0.96
C PHE A 158 -9.14 18.10 -2.01
N SER A 159 -9.68 18.72 -3.06
CA SER A 159 -8.89 19.36 -4.12
C SER A 159 -8.12 20.60 -3.66
N GLY A 160 -8.53 21.20 -2.55
CA GLY A 160 -7.88 22.31 -1.87
C GLY A 160 -7.38 21.93 -0.47
N SER A 161 -6.99 22.95 0.29
CA SER A 161 -6.72 22.79 1.73
C SER A 161 -8.00 22.43 2.47
N ILE A 162 -7.87 21.64 3.56
CA ILE A 162 -9.03 21.34 4.41
C ILE A 162 -9.72 22.64 4.87
N ALA A 163 -11.02 22.72 4.64
CA ALA A 163 -11.82 23.90 4.97
C ALA A 163 -12.14 23.95 6.48
N TRP A 164 -11.09 24.10 7.29
CA TRP A 164 -11.19 24.19 8.75
C TRP A 164 -12.11 25.31 9.22
N GLY A 165 -12.91 25.03 10.23
CA GLY A 165 -13.87 25.96 10.82
C GLY A 165 -15.12 26.22 9.97
N SER A 166 -15.08 25.97 8.66
CA SER A 166 -16.22 26.18 7.76
C SER A 166 -16.96 24.90 7.37
N LYS A 167 -16.25 23.87 6.93
CA LYS A 167 -16.80 22.55 6.65
C LYS A 167 -16.47 21.54 7.77
N TRP A 168 -15.25 21.62 8.28
CA TRP A 168 -14.68 20.61 9.16
C TRP A 168 -14.10 21.21 10.43
N VAL A 169 -14.17 20.43 11.52
CA VAL A 169 -13.43 20.59 12.75
C VAL A 169 -12.58 19.33 12.91
N GLY A 170 -11.36 19.44 13.45
CA GLY A 170 -10.44 18.31 13.50
C GLY A 170 -9.69 18.15 14.83
N ASP A 171 -9.90 19.07 15.76
CA ASP A 171 -9.23 19.11 17.07
C ASP A 171 -10.13 18.66 18.23
N LYS A 172 -11.42 18.42 17.95
CA LYS A 172 -12.39 18.01 18.96
C LYS A 172 -13.65 17.42 18.32
N SER A 173 -14.39 16.62 19.10
CA SER A 173 -15.74 16.13 18.81
C SER A 173 -16.46 15.83 20.12
N SER A 174 -17.80 16.01 20.17
CA SER A 174 -18.61 15.64 21.34
C SER A 174 -18.71 14.12 21.55
N SER A 175 -18.30 13.34 20.57
CA SER A 175 -18.16 11.88 20.70
C SER A 175 -16.98 11.46 21.56
N TYR A 176 -16.04 12.37 21.84
CA TYR A 176 -14.88 12.14 22.70
C TYR A 176 -15.15 12.73 24.08
N ARG A 177 -15.02 11.93 25.13
CA ARG A 177 -15.34 12.33 26.52
C ARG A 177 -14.64 13.61 26.96
N TYR A 178 -13.37 13.79 26.57
CA TYR A 178 -12.58 14.97 26.90
C TYR A 178 -12.50 15.97 25.72
N GLY A 179 -13.29 15.74 24.67
CA GLY A 179 -13.33 16.56 23.47
C GLY A 179 -12.30 16.17 22.44
N ASP A 180 -11.04 16.03 22.83
CA ASP A 180 -9.90 15.67 21.96
C ASP A 180 -9.36 14.25 22.17
N HIS A 181 -9.81 13.54 23.23
CA HIS A 181 -9.41 12.15 23.51
C HIS A 181 -10.48 11.39 24.29
N ASN A 182 -10.47 10.04 24.20
CA ASN A 182 -11.45 9.18 24.84
C ASN A 182 -10.84 7.83 25.27
N PRO A 183 -10.15 7.76 26.44
CA PRO A 183 -9.52 6.53 26.90
C PRO A 183 -10.51 5.43 27.30
N ASP A 184 -11.77 5.77 27.56
CA ASP A 184 -12.80 4.83 27.98
C ASP A 184 -13.39 4.02 26.81
N ASP A 185 -13.17 4.47 25.57
CA ASP A 185 -13.69 3.87 24.33
C ASP A 185 -12.65 3.00 23.61
N ASN A 186 -11.75 2.38 24.38
CA ASN A 186 -10.68 1.52 23.85
C ASN A 186 -9.81 2.17 22.76
N LYS A 187 -9.66 3.51 22.81
CA LYS A 187 -8.89 4.31 21.85
C LYS A 187 -7.63 4.87 22.50
N LEU A 188 -6.59 5.05 21.70
CA LEU A 188 -5.36 5.78 22.08
C LEU A 188 -5.32 7.19 21.49
N ASP A 189 -6.40 7.66 20.95
CA ASP A 189 -6.50 8.90 20.20
C ASP A 189 -6.20 10.13 21.04
N TRP A 190 -5.42 11.05 20.45
CA TRP A 190 -5.30 12.45 20.81
C TRP A 190 -5.46 13.27 19.54
N LEU A 191 -6.58 13.98 19.40
CA LEU A 191 -6.94 14.65 18.15
C LEU A 191 -6.04 15.85 17.88
N ASP A 192 -5.59 15.96 16.63
CA ASP A 192 -4.83 17.09 16.11
C ASP A 192 -5.17 17.32 14.64
N GLN A 193 -5.80 18.45 14.33
CA GLN A 193 -6.18 18.78 12.96
C GLN A 193 -5.00 18.80 11.97
N SER A 194 -3.76 19.02 12.43
CA SER A 194 -2.56 18.96 11.59
C SER A 194 -2.25 17.55 11.07
N LYS A 195 -2.90 16.53 11.64
CA LYS A 195 -2.77 15.13 11.19
C LYS A 195 -3.65 14.80 10.00
N VAL A 196 -4.44 15.74 9.50
CA VAL A 196 -5.13 15.63 8.21
C VAL A 196 -4.56 16.65 7.25
N THR A 197 -3.93 16.16 6.19
CA THR A 197 -3.31 16.98 5.14
C THR A 197 -3.89 16.64 3.79
N THR A 198 -3.85 17.59 2.84
CA THR A 198 -4.32 17.36 1.47
C THR A 198 -3.19 17.51 0.45
N SER A 199 -3.19 16.65 -0.55
CA SER A 199 -2.30 16.74 -1.70
C SER A 199 -2.91 16.02 -2.90
N GLY A 200 -2.98 16.70 -4.05
CA GLY A 200 -3.49 16.09 -5.30
C GLY A 200 -4.91 15.57 -5.23
N GLY A 201 -5.80 16.22 -4.45
CA GLY A 201 -7.20 15.79 -4.29
C GLY A 201 -7.37 14.62 -3.30
N ILE A 202 -6.37 14.34 -2.48
CA ILE A 202 -6.41 13.27 -1.49
C ILE A 202 -6.18 13.85 -0.10
N ALA A 203 -7.09 13.58 0.83
CA ALA A 203 -6.86 13.78 2.26
C ALA A 203 -6.08 12.59 2.84
N THR A 204 -5.00 12.87 3.56
CA THR A 204 -4.21 11.86 4.26
C THR A 204 -4.31 12.09 5.76
N PHE A 205 -4.83 11.10 6.46
CA PHE A 205 -4.88 11.02 7.91
C PHE A 205 -3.64 10.29 8.39
N THR A 206 -2.93 10.86 9.36
CA THR A 206 -1.72 10.27 9.92
C THR A 206 -1.87 10.11 11.43
N ALA A 207 -1.61 8.92 11.93
CA ALA A 207 -1.52 8.67 13.36
C ALA A 207 -0.07 8.32 13.74
N GLN A 208 0.43 8.87 14.83
CA GLN A 208 1.79 8.64 15.31
C GLN A 208 1.84 8.70 16.83
N PRO A 209 2.83 8.05 17.49
CA PRO A 209 3.00 8.16 18.93
C PRO A 209 3.02 9.63 19.38
N SER A 210 2.29 9.92 20.44
CA SER A 210 2.18 11.25 21.04
C SER A 210 3.11 11.39 22.26
N SER A 211 3.35 12.61 22.70
CA SER A 211 3.95 12.88 24.02
C SER A 211 2.91 12.86 25.16
N HIS A 212 1.62 12.81 24.83
CA HIS A 212 0.53 12.80 25.80
C HIS A 212 0.36 11.41 26.42
N THR A 213 -0.03 11.39 27.68
CA THR A 213 -0.47 10.20 28.40
C THR A 213 -1.95 10.36 28.72
N LEU A 214 -2.74 9.34 28.42
CA LEU A 214 -4.16 9.30 28.71
C LEU A 214 -4.41 9.06 30.20
N GLU A 215 -5.60 9.34 30.71
CA GLU A 215 -5.99 9.20 32.13
C GLU A 215 -5.86 7.76 32.63
N ASN A 216 -5.95 6.79 31.75
CA ASN A 216 -5.74 5.35 32.06
C ASN A 216 -4.25 4.94 32.07
N GLY A 217 -3.32 5.91 31.94
CA GLY A 217 -1.87 5.70 31.96
C GLY A 217 -1.29 5.17 30.63
N LYS A 218 -2.09 4.96 29.60
CA LYS A 218 -1.59 4.53 28.28
C LYS A 218 -1.00 5.72 27.53
N GLN A 219 0.05 5.45 26.73
CA GLN A 219 0.61 6.43 25.80
C GLN A 219 -0.37 6.71 24.68
N ALA A 220 -0.72 7.97 24.48
CA ALA A 220 -1.60 8.40 23.41
C ALA A 220 -0.91 8.32 22.04
N TRP A 221 -1.73 8.33 21.00
CA TRP A 221 -1.35 8.53 19.61
C TRP A 221 -2.01 9.79 19.09
N THR A 222 -1.23 10.74 18.59
CA THR A 222 -1.77 11.91 17.92
C THR A 222 -2.31 11.48 16.56
N THR A 223 -3.59 11.78 16.28
CA THR A 223 -4.29 11.32 15.09
C THR A 223 -5.24 12.36 14.51
N GLY A 224 -5.74 12.13 13.30
CA GLY A 224 -6.61 13.02 12.54
C GLY A 224 -8.09 12.62 12.55
N LEU A 225 -8.94 13.63 12.63
CA LEU A 225 -10.39 13.54 12.53
C LEU A 225 -10.92 14.69 11.68
N LEU A 226 -11.97 14.44 10.92
CA LEU A 226 -12.81 15.43 10.25
C LEU A 226 -14.25 15.25 10.76
N THR A 227 -14.81 16.24 11.45
CA THR A 227 -16.23 16.26 11.76
C THR A 227 -16.89 17.52 11.25
N THR A 228 -18.16 17.41 10.82
CA THR A 228 -18.99 18.57 10.47
C THR A 228 -19.56 19.26 11.71
N GLU A 229 -19.47 18.62 12.89
CA GLU A 229 -19.86 19.19 14.17
C GLU A 229 -19.01 20.40 14.52
N GLY A 230 -19.65 21.48 15.01
CA GLY A 230 -18.95 22.70 15.43
C GLY A 230 -18.37 23.56 14.31
N SER A 231 -18.45 23.13 13.04
CA SER A 231 -18.11 23.98 11.90
C SER A 231 -19.22 25.04 11.67
N SER A 232 -18.86 26.17 11.05
CA SER A 232 -19.87 27.22 10.74
C SER A 232 -20.93 26.75 9.73
N GLY A 233 -20.62 25.73 8.90
CA GLY A 233 -21.58 25.10 8.01
C GLY A 233 -22.51 24.14 8.72
N GLY A 234 -22.09 23.52 9.82
CA GLY A 234 -22.90 22.65 10.70
C GLY A 234 -23.69 21.57 9.95
N PHE A 235 -23.11 21.02 8.86
CA PHE A 235 -23.83 20.09 8.01
C PHE A 235 -24.19 18.81 8.76
N GLN A 236 -25.43 18.34 8.60
CA GLN A 236 -25.92 17.08 9.15
C GLN A 236 -26.55 16.24 8.06
N VAL A 237 -26.24 14.95 8.05
CA VAL A 237 -27.02 13.95 7.32
C VAL A 237 -28.40 13.82 7.99
N LYS A 238 -29.42 13.44 7.22
CA LYS A 238 -30.81 13.30 7.67
C LYS A 238 -31.40 11.98 7.19
N THR A 239 -32.54 11.64 7.75
CA THR A 239 -33.36 10.55 7.21
C THR A 239 -33.55 10.72 5.70
N GLY A 240 -33.29 9.67 4.95
CA GLY A 240 -33.38 9.60 3.51
C GLY A 240 -32.06 9.94 2.77
N ASP A 241 -31.10 10.54 3.41
CA ASP A 241 -29.79 10.83 2.77
C ASP A 241 -29.00 9.57 2.47
N TYR A 242 -28.14 9.65 1.45
CA TYR A 242 -27.06 8.72 1.20
C TYR A 242 -25.72 9.44 1.34
N ALA A 243 -24.87 8.96 2.24
CA ALA A 243 -23.51 9.49 2.39
C ALA A 243 -22.47 8.45 1.96
N GLU A 244 -21.42 8.87 1.28
CA GLU A 244 -20.32 7.97 0.88
C GLU A 244 -18.96 8.64 0.96
N THR A 245 -17.96 7.81 1.12
CA THR A 245 -16.54 8.16 0.98
C THR A 245 -15.82 7.12 0.14
N ARG A 246 -14.74 7.52 -0.51
CA ARG A 246 -13.78 6.61 -1.12
C ARG A 246 -12.48 6.66 -0.32
N VAL A 247 -12.13 5.56 0.30
CA VAL A 247 -10.98 5.47 1.21
C VAL A 247 -10.00 4.40 0.77
N LYS A 248 -8.74 4.60 1.14
CA LYS A 248 -7.68 3.61 1.02
C LYS A 248 -7.36 3.08 2.41
N MET A 249 -7.64 1.79 2.60
CA MET A 249 -7.55 1.15 3.90
C MET A 249 -6.11 1.06 4.40
N PRO A 250 -5.86 1.33 5.70
CA PRO A 250 -4.55 1.16 6.32
C PRO A 250 -4.15 -0.33 6.37
N SER A 251 -2.84 -0.58 6.51
CA SER A 251 -2.31 -1.93 6.67
C SER A 251 -1.60 -2.15 8.02
N GLY A 252 -1.39 -1.10 8.80
CA GLY A 252 -0.67 -1.18 10.08
C GLY A 252 -1.58 -1.61 11.22
N SER A 253 -1.12 -2.58 12.03
CA SER A 253 -1.83 -3.04 13.23
C SER A 253 -2.15 -1.87 14.16
N GLY A 254 -3.34 -1.87 14.73
CA GLY A 254 -3.85 -0.83 15.62
C GLY A 254 -4.58 0.32 14.92
N ALA A 255 -4.50 0.44 13.59
CA ALA A 255 -5.30 1.40 12.87
C ALA A 255 -6.80 1.03 12.93
N TRP A 256 -7.63 2.04 13.14
CA TRP A 256 -9.10 1.89 13.24
C TRP A 256 -9.79 3.05 12.51
N PRO A 257 -9.79 3.06 11.17
CA PRO A 257 -10.51 4.05 10.39
C PRO A 257 -12.01 3.82 10.40
N ALA A 258 -12.78 4.92 10.39
CA ALA A 258 -14.23 4.88 10.33
C ALA A 258 -14.82 6.08 9.56
N LEU A 259 -15.95 5.85 8.88
CA LEU A 259 -16.92 6.88 8.51
C LEU A 259 -18.18 6.59 9.29
N TRP A 260 -18.63 7.55 10.08
CA TRP A 260 -19.77 7.38 10.97
C TRP A 260 -20.49 8.69 11.25
N THR A 261 -21.53 8.62 12.04
CA THR A 261 -22.32 9.80 12.41
C THR A 261 -22.46 9.90 13.92
N TRP A 262 -22.61 11.12 14.44
CA TRP A 262 -22.79 11.38 15.85
C TRP A 262 -23.56 12.67 16.11
N LYS A 263 -24.37 12.71 17.18
CA LYS A 263 -24.98 13.93 17.68
C LYS A 263 -25.48 13.76 19.10
N ASP A 264 -25.01 14.63 20.00
CA ASP A 264 -25.53 14.81 21.38
C ASP A 264 -25.64 13.49 22.18
N GLY A 265 -24.67 12.59 22.05
CA GLY A 265 -24.66 11.30 22.75
C GLY A 265 -25.51 10.22 22.08
N ASN A 266 -25.95 10.44 20.83
CA ASN A 266 -26.77 9.52 20.04
C ASN A 266 -26.49 9.72 18.54
N GLY A 267 -27.31 9.11 17.68
CA GLY A 267 -27.23 9.29 16.23
C GLY A 267 -26.05 8.57 15.59
N GLU A 268 -25.51 7.55 16.22
CA GLU A 268 -24.36 6.79 15.73
C GLU A 268 -24.82 5.73 14.71
N ILE A 269 -24.33 5.91 13.50
CA ILE A 269 -24.41 4.94 12.41
C ILE A 269 -23.01 4.80 11.82
N ASP A 270 -22.43 3.60 11.91
CA ASP A 270 -21.13 3.32 11.32
C ASP A 270 -21.33 2.88 9.87
N SER A 271 -20.98 3.77 8.96
CA SER A 271 -20.89 3.40 7.55
C SER A 271 -19.84 2.32 7.34
N PHE A 272 -18.77 2.39 8.08
CA PHE A 272 -17.80 1.30 8.28
C PHE A 272 -16.89 1.60 9.47
N GLU A 273 -16.44 0.52 10.09
CA GLU A 273 -15.22 0.44 10.88
C GLU A 273 -14.33 -0.64 10.26
N TYR A 274 -13.01 -0.44 10.31
CA TYR A 274 -12.06 -1.40 9.73
C TYR A 274 -10.85 -1.60 10.63
N HIS A 275 -10.41 -2.85 10.75
CA HIS A 275 -9.24 -3.23 11.54
C HIS A 275 -8.29 -4.11 10.72
N PRO A 276 -7.00 -3.74 10.55
CA PRO A 276 -6.06 -4.50 9.73
C PRO A 276 -5.72 -5.92 10.22
N ASP A 277 -6.01 -6.26 11.47
CA ASP A 277 -5.90 -7.62 11.99
C ASP A 277 -7.01 -8.55 11.49
N ASN A 278 -8.15 -7.98 11.06
CA ASN A 278 -9.21 -8.65 10.30
C ASN A 278 -9.28 -8.09 8.87
N PRO A 279 -8.24 -8.28 8.05
CA PRO A 279 -8.21 -7.71 6.71
C PRO A 279 -9.38 -8.24 5.88
N ASN A 280 -9.90 -7.41 4.97
CA ASN A 280 -11.05 -7.71 4.10
C ASN A 280 -12.43 -7.72 4.81
N LEU A 281 -12.52 -7.26 6.05
CA LEU A 281 -13.76 -7.18 6.81
C LEU A 281 -14.09 -5.71 7.11
N LEU A 282 -15.38 -5.35 6.98
CA LEU A 282 -15.95 -4.10 7.48
C LEU A 282 -17.01 -4.41 8.53
N GLU A 283 -16.99 -3.65 9.61
CA GLU A 283 -18.05 -3.62 10.61
C GLU A 283 -19.04 -2.52 10.23
N LEU A 284 -20.32 -2.87 10.13
CA LEU A 284 -21.42 -2.01 9.68
C LEU A 284 -22.45 -1.98 10.79
N THR A 285 -22.69 -0.83 11.43
CA THR A 285 -23.51 -0.79 12.64
C THR A 285 -24.50 0.36 12.66
N ASN A 286 -25.72 0.07 13.11
CA ASN A 286 -26.73 1.05 13.49
C ASN A 286 -26.91 0.97 15.01
N HIS A 287 -26.39 1.97 15.73
CA HIS A 287 -26.57 2.09 17.18
C HIS A 287 -27.85 2.82 17.57
N VAL A 288 -28.55 3.47 16.61
CA VAL A 288 -29.81 4.18 16.88
C VAL A 288 -30.95 3.18 17.18
N THR A 289 -31.01 2.07 16.45
CA THR A 289 -32.06 1.05 16.57
C THR A 289 -31.54 -0.39 16.63
N SER A 290 -30.23 -0.56 16.84
CA SER A 290 -29.57 -1.86 17.03
C SER A 290 -29.62 -2.82 15.83
N GLY A 291 -28.82 -2.54 14.79
CA GLY A 291 -28.58 -3.45 13.67
C GLY A 291 -27.09 -3.49 13.32
N SER A 292 -26.50 -4.66 13.14
CA SER A 292 -25.10 -4.78 12.77
C SER A 292 -24.82 -5.96 11.83
N ASN A 293 -23.75 -5.85 11.05
CA ASN A 293 -23.25 -6.92 10.20
C ASN A 293 -21.73 -6.81 9.99
N TYR A 294 -21.10 -7.93 9.75
CA TYR A 294 -19.71 -8.03 9.31
C TYR A 294 -19.68 -8.36 7.82
N TYR A 295 -19.30 -7.41 6.99
CA TYR A 295 -19.14 -7.63 5.55
C TYR A 295 -17.70 -8.04 5.23
N THR A 296 -17.55 -9.14 4.51
CA THR A 296 -16.23 -9.68 4.12
C THR A 296 -16.12 -9.81 2.61
N ASP A 297 -15.11 -9.17 2.02
CA ASP A 297 -14.80 -9.28 0.59
C ASP A 297 -13.33 -8.92 0.32
N SER A 298 -12.51 -9.93 0.08
CA SER A 298 -11.07 -9.74 -0.17
C SER A 298 -10.76 -9.03 -1.51
N ALA A 299 -11.70 -8.95 -2.42
CA ALA A 299 -11.54 -8.24 -3.69
C ALA A 299 -11.91 -6.76 -3.58
N ALA A 300 -12.87 -6.42 -2.71
CA ALA A 300 -13.35 -5.05 -2.51
C ALA A 300 -12.69 -4.35 -1.33
N VAL A 301 -12.42 -5.09 -0.24
CA VAL A 301 -11.88 -4.54 1.01
C VAL A 301 -10.56 -5.23 1.35
N ALA A 302 -9.44 -4.57 1.10
CA ALA A 302 -8.12 -5.09 1.42
C ALA A 302 -7.19 -3.96 1.86
N PRO A 303 -6.20 -4.23 2.73
CA PRO A 303 -5.20 -3.24 3.10
C PRO A 303 -4.53 -2.62 1.87
N GLY A 304 -4.41 -1.30 1.85
CA GLY A 304 -3.77 -0.56 0.75
C GLY A 304 -4.60 -0.46 -0.53
N GLN A 305 -5.85 -0.95 -0.57
CA GLN A 305 -6.75 -0.81 -1.70
C GLN A 305 -7.73 0.34 -1.49
N TRP A 306 -8.17 0.94 -2.60
CA TRP A 306 -9.24 1.93 -2.60
C TRP A 306 -10.59 1.23 -2.63
N VAL A 307 -11.52 1.66 -1.77
CA VAL A 307 -12.90 1.18 -1.72
C VAL A 307 -13.84 2.35 -1.53
N THR A 308 -15.00 2.33 -2.21
CA THR A 308 -16.10 3.28 -1.97
C THR A 308 -17.09 2.62 -1.01
N ILE A 309 -17.37 3.29 0.10
CA ILE A 309 -18.29 2.82 1.13
C ILE A 309 -19.32 3.91 1.36
N GLY A 310 -20.58 3.53 1.41
CA GLY A 310 -21.68 4.47 1.63
C GLY A 310 -22.86 3.87 2.36
N THR A 311 -23.67 4.74 2.93
CA THR A 311 -24.81 4.39 3.77
C THR A 311 -26.02 5.24 3.41
N HIS A 312 -27.16 4.60 3.17
CA HIS A 312 -28.45 5.23 3.05
C HIS A 312 -29.16 5.20 4.41
N TYR A 313 -29.47 6.35 4.95
CA TYR A 313 -30.10 6.53 6.26
C TYR A 313 -31.62 6.48 6.14
N GLY A 314 -32.18 5.34 5.75
CA GLY A 314 -33.61 5.17 5.55
C GLY A 314 -34.39 5.15 6.86
N ALA A 315 -35.64 5.62 6.83
CA ALA A 315 -36.52 5.70 8.01
C ALA A 315 -36.79 4.31 8.63
N SER A 316 -36.94 3.28 7.80
CA SER A 316 -37.29 1.91 8.19
C SER A 316 -36.20 0.89 7.91
N SER A 317 -35.10 1.28 7.27
CA SER A 317 -33.90 0.47 7.06
C SER A 317 -32.72 1.37 6.80
N VAL A 318 -31.60 1.10 7.44
CA VAL A 318 -30.30 1.59 7.01
C VAL A 318 -29.74 0.59 6.03
N ASP A 319 -29.25 1.08 4.88
CA ASP A 319 -28.67 0.23 3.85
C ASP A 319 -27.22 0.61 3.60
N TRP A 320 -26.32 -0.38 3.61
CA TRP A 320 -24.88 -0.19 3.37
C TRP A 320 -24.48 -0.65 1.98
N TYR A 321 -23.54 0.10 1.40
CA TYR A 321 -23.07 -0.11 0.03
C TYR A 321 -21.54 -0.18 0.00
N VAL A 322 -21.00 -1.12 -0.76
CA VAL A 322 -19.57 -1.22 -1.07
C VAL A 322 -19.40 -1.22 -2.58
N ASN A 323 -18.60 -0.27 -3.09
CA ASN A 323 -18.41 -0.05 -4.52
C ASN A 323 -19.74 0.09 -5.30
N GLY A 324 -20.71 0.83 -4.72
CA GLY A 324 -22.01 1.08 -5.30
C GLY A 324 -23.02 -0.08 -5.23
N LYS A 325 -22.60 -1.23 -4.69
CA LYS A 325 -23.48 -2.40 -4.50
C LYS A 325 -23.96 -2.47 -3.06
N LYS A 326 -25.29 -2.60 -2.86
CA LYS A 326 -25.86 -2.83 -1.53
C LYS A 326 -25.40 -4.19 -0.98
N VAL A 327 -24.81 -4.18 0.21
CA VAL A 327 -24.25 -5.36 0.88
C VAL A 327 -24.99 -5.76 2.14
N TYR A 328 -25.69 -4.80 2.78
CA TYR A 328 -26.46 -5.07 3.98
C TYR A 328 -27.66 -4.10 4.07
N SER A 329 -28.74 -4.55 4.71
CA SER A 329 -29.92 -3.79 5.10
C SER A 329 -30.33 -4.26 6.50
N ASP A 330 -30.43 -3.37 7.48
CA ASP A 330 -30.76 -3.75 8.86
C ASP A 330 -32.25 -3.98 9.12
N GLY A 331 -33.13 -3.44 8.27
CA GLY A 331 -34.56 -3.54 8.42
C GLY A 331 -35.15 -2.77 9.62
N HIS A 332 -34.35 -1.93 10.26
CA HIS A 332 -34.73 -1.12 11.43
C HIS A 332 -34.74 0.37 11.11
N GLY A 333 -33.75 0.88 10.40
CA GLY A 333 -33.65 2.28 9.98
C GLY A 333 -33.28 3.24 11.10
N VAL A 334 -33.41 4.54 10.82
CA VAL A 334 -33.10 5.63 11.75
C VAL A 334 -34.31 6.44 12.21
N GLY A 335 -35.51 6.04 11.79
CA GLY A 335 -36.75 6.82 12.03
C GLY A 335 -36.86 8.05 11.11
N SER A 336 -37.97 8.78 11.23
CA SER A 336 -38.33 9.89 10.33
C SER A 336 -37.60 11.21 10.65
N ASN A 337 -37.06 11.37 11.84
CA ASN A 337 -36.49 12.63 12.35
C ASN A 337 -34.99 12.57 12.63
N PHE A 338 -34.27 11.61 12.04
CA PHE A 338 -32.85 11.47 12.23
C PHE A 338 -32.08 12.65 11.63
N SER A 339 -31.13 13.15 12.40
CA SER A 339 -30.10 14.05 11.89
C SER A 339 -28.83 13.93 12.75
N ALA A 340 -27.66 13.83 12.12
CA ALA A 340 -26.38 13.68 12.81
C ALA A 340 -25.23 14.26 11.99
N TYR A 341 -24.15 14.66 12.69
CA TYR A 341 -22.93 15.14 12.06
C TYR A 341 -22.12 13.97 11.50
N LEU A 342 -21.44 14.20 10.39
CA LEU A 342 -20.51 13.23 9.81
C LEU A 342 -19.16 13.29 10.53
N ILE A 343 -18.57 12.12 10.73
CA ILE A 343 -17.19 11.96 11.21
C ILE A 343 -16.47 10.99 10.27
N LEU A 344 -15.30 11.42 9.77
CA LEU A 344 -14.31 10.57 9.09
C LEU A 344 -13.01 10.68 9.87
N ASN A 345 -12.49 9.57 10.37
CA ASN A 345 -11.31 9.59 11.23
C ASN A 345 -10.42 8.35 11.07
N LEU A 346 -9.22 8.46 11.60
CA LEU A 346 -8.32 7.34 11.83
C LEU A 346 -8.09 7.22 13.34
N SER A 347 -8.92 6.42 14.02
CA SER A 347 -8.70 6.05 15.43
C SER A 347 -7.58 5.02 15.59
N ILE A 348 -7.10 4.86 16.80
CA ILE A 348 -6.05 3.91 17.18
C ILE A 348 -6.54 3.03 18.32
N SER A 349 -6.58 1.72 18.09
CA SER A 349 -7.01 0.73 19.08
C SER A 349 -6.09 0.70 20.31
N ALA A 350 -6.69 0.60 21.50
CA ALA A 350 -5.97 0.46 22.75
C ALA A 350 -5.70 -0.99 23.18
N GLY A 351 -6.03 -1.98 22.34
CA GLY A 351 -5.68 -3.38 22.54
C GLY A 351 -6.73 -4.25 23.25
N GLN A 352 -7.96 -3.78 23.41
CA GLN A 352 -9.00 -4.56 24.10
C GLN A 352 -9.69 -5.56 23.15
N TYR A 353 -10.16 -5.12 22.01
CA TYR A 353 -10.87 -5.94 21.00
C TYR A 353 -9.98 -6.24 19.81
N HIS A 354 -9.19 -5.26 19.40
CA HIS A 354 -8.21 -5.34 18.32
C HIS A 354 -6.83 -4.95 18.84
N PRO A 355 -5.74 -5.50 18.29
CA PRO A 355 -4.39 -5.21 18.76
C PRO A 355 -4.09 -3.71 18.74
N ALA A 356 -3.39 -3.22 19.76
CA ALA A 356 -2.78 -1.90 19.71
C ALA A 356 -1.60 -1.89 18.71
N PRO A 357 -1.15 -0.71 18.25
CA PRO A 357 0.03 -0.61 17.40
C PRO A 357 1.27 -1.24 18.05
N THR A 358 2.05 -1.94 17.23
CA THR A 358 3.35 -2.49 17.64
C THR A 358 4.47 -1.59 17.12
N GLY A 359 5.10 -0.81 18.01
CA GLY A 359 6.18 0.11 17.62
C GLY A 359 5.72 1.55 17.39
N SER A 360 6.55 2.35 16.70
CA SER A 360 6.37 3.80 16.56
C SER A 360 6.19 4.27 15.10
N THR A 361 6.03 3.35 14.16
CA THR A 361 5.83 3.69 12.74
C THR A 361 4.47 4.37 12.57
N PRO A 362 4.41 5.56 11.94
CA PRO A 362 3.15 6.22 11.66
C PRO A 362 2.19 5.36 10.84
N LEU A 363 0.91 5.39 11.20
CA LEU A 363 -0.18 4.74 10.49
C LEU A 363 -0.88 5.77 9.61
N THR A 364 -1.35 5.37 8.42
CA THR A 364 -2.00 6.29 7.49
C THR A 364 -3.24 5.68 6.86
N MET A 365 -4.27 6.50 6.71
CA MET A 365 -5.43 6.30 5.85
C MET A 365 -5.50 7.43 4.82
N GLN A 366 -6.05 7.17 3.64
CA GLN A 366 -6.30 8.20 2.63
C GLN A 366 -7.78 8.23 2.26
N ALA A 367 -8.32 9.42 1.98
CA ALA A 367 -9.67 9.62 1.48
C ALA A 367 -9.63 10.52 0.23
N ASP A 368 -10.42 10.14 -0.78
CA ASP A 368 -10.54 10.86 -2.05
C ASP A 368 -11.65 11.92 -1.99
N TYR A 369 -12.75 11.59 -1.34
CA TYR A 369 -13.88 12.51 -1.13
C TYR A 369 -14.79 12.04 0.00
N VAL A 370 -15.65 12.97 0.45
CA VAL A 370 -16.89 12.68 1.16
C VAL A 370 -18.03 13.36 0.42
N LYS A 371 -19.11 12.64 0.14
CA LYS A 371 -20.31 13.17 -0.56
C LYS A 371 -21.57 12.76 0.17
N VAL A 372 -22.55 13.66 0.18
CA VAL A 372 -23.90 13.37 0.66
C VAL A 372 -24.90 13.75 -0.42
N TYR A 373 -25.83 12.84 -0.64
CA TYR A 373 -26.91 12.96 -1.62
C TYR A 373 -28.26 12.99 -0.88
N ARG A 374 -29.20 13.78 -1.41
CA ARG A 374 -30.54 13.96 -0.90
C ARG A 374 -31.57 14.06 -2.02
#